data_a276c1036625ddbda0b57b8216b74342
#
_entry.id   a276c1036625ddbda0b57b8216b74342
#
_cell.length_a   1.000
_cell.length_b   1.000
_cell.length_c   1.000
_cell.angle_alpha   90.00
_cell.angle_beta   90.00
_cell.angle_gamma   90.00
#
_symmetry.space_group_name_H-M   'P 1'
#
loop_
_entity.id
_entity.type
_entity.pdbx_description
1 polymer ?
#
loop_
_entity_poly.entity_id
_entity_poly.type
_entity_poly.pdbx_seq_one_letter_code
_entity_poly.pdbx_strand_id
1 'polypeptide(L)'
;MTDPRRKLPAVDTLLEGPGVAPLLSAHPRGLVVRAVREAVEAARANGGTPPTEGWDAAIQVVVRRLAAPSLARVINATGVVLHTNLGRAPLAPAAIAALTTVASGYSSLEYDLGRGARGSRHAHCRDLLVELTGAPDALVVNNAAAAVLLGLSALARGGAAVVSRGELVEIGGAFRIPDIMARSGAQLVEVGTTNRTHPKDYEAALTPDSRLLLKVHRSNFQVTGFTADVPAAELAALAHARNVPFLYDVGSGLLLDLTPWGLTGEPTVAEAVASGADLITFSGDKLLGGPQAGILLGSEAAIAACRADPIARAVRADKLTLAGLEATLALYRDPDVACREIPVLRMLTENLEDVKRRADALTEGVKSTVEVIEGESEVGGGSFPGAKLKTWLVRVSDERLAARLRANDPPIIARVANGRTLLDPRTILPHQIDAVIRALND
;
A
#
# COMPACT_ATOMS: atom_id res chain seq x y z
N MET A 1 -14.80 -42.86 -38.48
CA MET A 1 -14.19 -41.50 -38.40
C MET A 1 -13.05 -41.52 -37.41
N THR A 2 -11.84 -41.28 -37.86
CA THR A 2 -10.67 -41.21 -36.96
C THR A 2 -10.77 -39.97 -36.09
N ASP A 3 -10.68 -40.12 -34.77
CA ASP A 3 -10.71 -39.03 -33.81
C ASP A 3 -9.66 -37.96 -34.17
N PRO A 4 -10.06 -36.69 -34.44
CA PRO A 4 -9.14 -35.59 -34.80
C PRO A 4 -7.99 -35.39 -33.80
N ARG A 5 -8.21 -35.72 -32.50
CA ARG A 5 -7.23 -35.63 -31.44
C ARG A 5 -5.98 -36.48 -31.66
N ARG A 6 -6.11 -37.58 -32.46
CA ARG A 6 -4.98 -38.45 -32.84
C ARG A 6 -4.07 -37.85 -33.90
N LYS A 7 -4.51 -36.77 -34.56
CA LYS A 7 -3.75 -36.09 -35.63
C LYS A 7 -2.86 -34.93 -35.08
N LEU A 8 -2.98 -34.63 -33.79
CA LEU A 8 -2.16 -33.60 -33.20
C LEU A 8 -0.67 -34.02 -33.16
N PRO A 9 0.27 -33.09 -33.43
CA PRO A 9 1.69 -33.39 -33.47
C PRO A 9 2.18 -33.88 -32.10
N ALA A 10 3.19 -34.75 -32.12
CA ALA A 10 3.86 -35.19 -30.89
C ALA A 10 4.65 -34.01 -30.28
N VAL A 11 4.80 -34.03 -28.94
CA VAL A 11 5.56 -33.01 -28.21
C VAL A 11 6.98 -32.89 -28.76
N ASP A 12 7.65 -34.00 -29.02
CA ASP A 12 9.03 -33.99 -29.52
C ASP A 12 9.14 -33.36 -30.92
N THR A 13 8.16 -33.62 -31.80
CA THR A 13 8.10 -32.98 -33.13
C THR A 13 7.98 -31.45 -33.03
N LEU A 14 7.19 -30.96 -32.08
CA LEU A 14 7.04 -29.51 -31.86
C LEU A 14 8.29 -28.91 -31.25
N LEU A 15 9.00 -29.64 -30.35
CA LEU A 15 10.26 -29.19 -29.76
C LEU A 15 11.38 -29.06 -30.80
N GLU A 16 11.37 -29.86 -31.85
CA GLU A 16 12.33 -29.81 -32.96
C GLU A 16 11.96 -28.75 -34.02
N GLY A 17 10.79 -28.14 -33.89
CA GLY A 17 10.32 -27.10 -34.80
C GLY A 17 11.17 -25.83 -34.80
N PRO A 18 11.35 -25.17 -35.96
CA PRO A 18 12.23 -24.01 -36.10
C PRO A 18 11.79 -22.80 -35.26
N GLY A 19 10.50 -22.69 -34.97
CA GLY A 19 9.97 -21.61 -34.11
C GLY A 19 10.17 -21.85 -32.61
N VAL A 20 10.43 -23.12 -32.20
CA VAL A 20 10.65 -23.48 -30.78
C VAL A 20 12.14 -23.53 -30.42
N ALA A 21 13.03 -23.76 -31.38
CA ALA A 21 14.47 -23.77 -31.15
C ALA A 21 15.02 -22.50 -30.47
N PRO A 22 14.63 -21.26 -30.85
CA PRO A 22 15.03 -20.05 -30.14
C PRO A 22 14.55 -20.02 -28.70
N LEU A 23 13.36 -20.57 -28.40
CA LEU A 23 12.81 -20.64 -27.05
C LEU A 23 13.62 -21.57 -26.14
N LEU A 24 14.12 -22.69 -26.69
CA LEU A 24 15.01 -23.62 -25.96
C LEU A 24 16.38 -23.00 -25.65
N SER A 25 16.83 -22.03 -26.45
CA SER A 25 18.06 -21.28 -26.19
C SER A 25 17.88 -20.18 -25.14
N ALA A 26 16.69 -19.58 -25.08
CA ALA A 26 16.38 -18.45 -24.20
C ALA A 26 15.79 -18.86 -22.84
N HIS A 27 15.23 -20.08 -22.74
CA HIS A 27 14.50 -20.52 -21.54
C HIS A 27 14.92 -21.95 -21.12
N PRO A 28 14.77 -22.31 -19.84
CA PRO A 28 15.02 -23.67 -19.37
C PRO A 28 14.17 -24.69 -20.17
N ARG A 29 14.81 -25.78 -20.65
CA ARG A 29 14.13 -26.82 -21.44
C ARG A 29 12.82 -27.33 -20.80
N GLY A 30 12.79 -27.49 -19.47
CA GLY A 30 11.59 -27.95 -18.75
C GLY A 30 10.41 -27.03 -18.89
N LEU A 31 10.65 -25.69 -18.91
CA LEU A 31 9.60 -24.69 -19.14
C LEU A 31 9.05 -24.77 -20.56
N VAL A 32 9.91 -24.88 -21.56
CA VAL A 32 9.49 -24.99 -22.97
C VAL A 32 8.70 -26.28 -23.21
N VAL A 33 9.17 -27.44 -22.68
CA VAL A 33 8.45 -28.71 -22.74
C VAL A 33 7.05 -28.59 -22.09
N ARG A 34 6.95 -27.94 -20.96
CA ARG A 34 5.65 -27.66 -20.31
C ARG A 34 4.76 -26.82 -21.20
N ALA A 35 5.29 -25.76 -21.81
CA ALA A 35 4.52 -24.89 -22.71
C ALA A 35 3.98 -25.64 -23.93
N VAL A 36 4.81 -26.48 -24.55
CA VAL A 36 4.38 -27.33 -25.67
C VAL A 36 3.26 -28.30 -25.26
N ARG A 37 3.38 -28.94 -24.07
CA ARG A 37 2.35 -29.83 -23.53
C ARG A 37 1.03 -29.08 -23.30
N GLU A 38 1.07 -27.89 -22.68
CA GLU A 38 -0.12 -27.08 -22.44
C GLU A 38 -0.79 -26.64 -23.76
N ALA A 39 -0.04 -26.26 -24.79
CA ALA A 39 -0.58 -25.91 -26.10
C ALA A 39 -1.26 -27.12 -26.77
N VAL A 40 -0.65 -28.29 -26.70
CA VAL A 40 -1.24 -29.54 -27.22
C VAL A 40 -2.51 -29.95 -26.46
N GLU A 41 -2.51 -29.85 -25.13
CA GLU A 41 -3.69 -30.10 -24.30
C GLU A 41 -4.84 -29.13 -24.60
N ALA A 42 -4.54 -27.85 -24.79
CA ALA A 42 -5.54 -26.86 -25.21
C ALA A 42 -6.18 -27.22 -26.53
N ALA A 43 -5.39 -27.65 -27.52
CA ALA A 43 -5.91 -28.14 -28.81
C ALA A 43 -6.73 -29.42 -28.65
N ARG A 44 -6.35 -30.36 -27.78
CA ARG A 44 -7.13 -31.56 -27.44
C ARG A 44 -8.48 -31.23 -26.83
N ALA A 45 -8.49 -30.28 -25.89
CA ALA A 45 -9.71 -29.80 -25.25
C ALA A 45 -10.65 -29.11 -26.26
N ASN A 46 -10.08 -28.47 -27.29
CA ASN A 46 -10.81 -27.87 -28.42
C ASN A 46 -11.11 -28.85 -29.54
N GLY A 47 -11.40 -30.12 -29.19
CA GLY A 47 -11.83 -31.16 -30.16
C GLY A 47 -10.74 -31.62 -31.13
N GLY A 48 -9.46 -31.33 -30.89
CA GLY A 48 -8.34 -31.67 -31.76
C GLY A 48 -8.09 -30.64 -32.87
N THR A 49 -8.62 -29.42 -32.71
CA THR A 49 -8.38 -28.30 -33.63
C THR A 49 -7.04 -27.65 -33.32
N PRO A 50 -6.07 -27.58 -34.28
CA PRO A 50 -4.82 -26.86 -34.10
C PRO A 50 -5.04 -25.36 -33.80
N PRO A 51 -4.09 -24.66 -33.13
CA PRO A 51 -4.15 -23.21 -32.95
C PRO A 51 -4.23 -22.48 -34.30
N THR A 52 -5.11 -21.51 -34.43
CA THR A 52 -5.32 -20.73 -35.67
C THR A 52 -4.10 -19.92 -36.07
N GLU A 53 -3.37 -19.45 -35.08
CA GLU A 53 -2.10 -18.69 -35.19
C GLU A 53 -0.87 -19.59 -35.46
N GLY A 54 -1.08 -20.90 -35.47
CA GLY A 54 0.00 -21.89 -35.59
C GLY A 54 0.64 -22.28 -34.25
N TRP A 55 1.32 -23.43 -34.24
CA TRP A 55 1.91 -24.02 -33.05
C TRP A 55 3.00 -23.13 -32.40
N ASP A 56 3.87 -22.55 -33.25
CA ASP A 56 4.99 -21.75 -32.79
C ASP A 56 4.49 -20.52 -32.02
N ALA A 57 3.49 -19.82 -32.55
CA ALA A 57 2.90 -18.65 -31.90
C ALA A 57 2.17 -19.04 -30.60
N ALA A 58 1.37 -20.10 -30.61
CA ALA A 58 0.66 -20.60 -29.44
C ALA A 58 1.65 -21.00 -28.33
N ILE A 59 2.71 -21.75 -28.66
CA ILE A 59 3.76 -22.16 -27.71
C ILE A 59 4.48 -20.93 -27.15
N GLN A 60 4.81 -19.94 -27.98
CA GLN A 60 5.46 -18.70 -27.56
C GLN A 60 4.60 -17.90 -26.56
N VAL A 61 3.30 -17.85 -26.76
CA VAL A 61 2.35 -17.22 -25.81
C VAL A 61 2.40 -17.93 -24.47
N VAL A 62 2.37 -19.27 -24.46
CA VAL A 62 2.45 -20.05 -23.21
C VAL A 62 3.80 -19.89 -22.54
N VAL A 63 4.91 -19.92 -23.29
CA VAL A 63 6.26 -19.67 -22.74
C VAL A 63 6.35 -18.31 -22.09
N ARG A 64 5.89 -17.24 -22.76
CA ARG A 64 5.86 -15.89 -22.18
C ARG A 64 5.07 -15.88 -20.87
N ARG A 65 3.89 -16.49 -20.84
CA ARG A 65 3.06 -16.58 -19.63
C ARG A 65 3.76 -17.34 -18.48
N LEU A 66 4.39 -18.48 -18.80
CA LEU A 66 5.09 -19.31 -17.80
C LEU A 66 6.40 -18.68 -17.30
N ALA A 67 7.07 -17.89 -18.14
CA ALA A 67 8.31 -17.20 -17.80
C ALA A 67 8.07 -15.85 -17.11
N ALA A 68 6.88 -15.27 -17.28
CA ALA A 68 6.56 -13.97 -16.66
C ALA A 68 6.54 -14.07 -15.13
N PRO A 69 7.09 -13.07 -14.43
CA PRO A 69 6.92 -12.95 -13.00
C PRO A 69 5.44 -12.86 -12.61
N SER A 70 5.04 -13.50 -11.52
CA SER A 70 3.66 -13.41 -11.00
C SER A 70 3.31 -12.02 -10.50
N LEU A 71 4.30 -11.28 -9.97
CA LEU A 71 4.15 -9.88 -9.57
C LEU A 71 4.55 -9.00 -10.76
N ALA A 72 3.57 -8.37 -11.40
CA ALA A 72 3.77 -7.54 -12.57
C ALA A 72 3.48 -6.07 -12.26
N ARG A 73 4.18 -5.17 -12.97
CA ARG A 73 3.85 -3.75 -12.97
C ARG A 73 2.53 -3.54 -13.71
N VAL A 74 1.63 -2.73 -13.11
CA VAL A 74 0.35 -2.38 -13.72
C VAL A 74 0.20 -0.86 -13.81
N ILE A 75 -0.69 -0.39 -14.68
CA ILE A 75 -1.11 1.01 -14.75
C ILE A 75 -2.43 1.15 -14.01
N ASN A 76 -2.46 2.01 -13.01
CA ASN A 76 -3.67 2.32 -12.27
C ASN A 76 -4.44 3.46 -12.97
N ALA A 77 -5.53 3.14 -13.61
CA ALA A 77 -6.47 4.09 -14.21
C ALA A 77 -7.83 4.11 -13.48
N THR A 78 -7.86 3.65 -12.20
CA THR A 78 -9.11 3.56 -11.44
C THR A 78 -9.52 4.88 -10.78
N GLY A 79 -8.59 5.81 -10.53
CA GLY A 79 -8.83 6.99 -9.73
C GLY A 79 -8.84 6.74 -8.21
N VAL A 80 -8.47 5.55 -7.76
CA VAL A 80 -8.20 5.26 -6.34
C VAL A 80 -6.71 5.42 -6.10
N VAL A 81 -6.30 6.48 -5.40
CA VAL A 81 -4.88 6.84 -5.21
C VAL A 81 -4.14 5.75 -4.42
N LEU A 82 -4.64 5.40 -3.23
CA LEU A 82 -4.10 4.31 -2.40
C LEU A 82 -4.87 3.01 -2.62
N HIS A 83 -4.72 2.44 -3.82
CA HIS A 83 -5.44 1.23 -4.20
C HIS A 83 -4.81 -0.01 -3.55
N THR A 84 -5.47 -0.58 -2.55
CA THR A 84 -4.97 -1.70 -1.74
C THR A 84 -4.50 -2.89 -2.59
N ASN A 85 -5.29 -3.30 -3.58
CA ASN A 85 -4.97 -4.47 -4.41
C ASN A 85 -3.89 -4.19 -5.47
N LEU A 86 -3.51 -2.91 -5.68
CA LEU A 86 -2.46 -2.51 -6.63
C LEU A 86 -1.16 -2.08 -5.93
N GLY A 87 -0.99 -2.45 -4.66
CA GLY A 87 0.24 -2.20 -3.91
C GLY A 87 0.31 -0.85 -3.21
N ARG A 88 -0.80 -0.09 -3.13
CA ARG A 88 -0.90 1.22 -2.46
C ARG A 88 0.00 2.29 -3.08
N ALA A 89 0.91 2.88 -2.28
CA ALA A 89 1.74 4.02 -2.69
C ALA A 89 2.84 3.62 -3.69
N PRO A 90 2.86 4.20 -4.91
CA PRO A 90 4.05 4.14 -5.75
C PRO A 90 5.18 4.96 -5.10
N LEU A 91 6.42 4.48 -5.23
CA LEU A 91 7.57 5.14 -4.64
C LEU A 91 8.06 6.34 -5.47
N ALA A 92 8.60 7.34 -4.79
CA ALA A 92 9.30 8.45 -5.43
C ALA A 92 10.56 7.96 -6.17
N PRO A 93 10.99 8.64 -7.26
CA PRO A 93 12.21 8.28 -8.00
C PRO A 93 13.46 8.18 -7.10
N ALA A 94 13.60 9.07 -6.13
CA ALA A 94 14.71 9.06 -5.17
C ALA A 94 14.70 7.76 -4.30
N ALA A 95 13.51 7.32 -3.87
CA ALA A 95 13.39 6.07 -3.12
C ALA A 95 13.73 4.85 -3.97
N ILE A 96 13.30 4.81 -5.24
CA ILE A 96 13.64 3.73 -6.19
C ILE A 96 15.16 3.68 -6.41
N ALA A 97 15.81 4.84 -6.59
CA ALA A 97 17.26 4.92 -6.76
C ALA A 97 18.01 4.41 -5.51
N ALA A 98 17.57 4.80 -4.31
CA ALA A 98 18.14 4.34 -3.05
C ALA A 98 18.00 2.81 -2.88
N LEU A 99 16.82 2.26 -3.17
CA LEU A 99 16.57 0.81 -3.17
C LEU A 99 17.53 0.07 -4.11
N THR A 100 17.66 0.56 -5.35
CA THR A 100 18.53 -0.05 -6.37
C THR A 100 20.00 -0.03 -5.92
N THR A 101 20.45 1.09 -5.35
CA THR A 101 21.82 1.25 -4.83
C THR A 101 22.12 0.25 -3.71
N VAL A 102 21.23 0.15 -2.73
CA VAL A 102 21.42 -0.75 -1.58
C VAL A 102 21.23 -2.22 -1.96
N ALA A 103 20.37 -2.51 -2.96
CA ALA A 103 20.15 -3.87 -3.45
C ALA A 103 21.37 -4.43 -4.20
N SER A 104 22.12 -3.58 -4.90
CA SER A 104 23.22 -4.00 -5.78
C SER A 104 24.48 -4.49 -5.05
N GLY A 105 24.57 -4.36 -3.71
CA GLY A 105 25.75 -4.77 -2.96
C GLY A 105 25.55 -4.95 -1.46
N TYR A 106 26.66 -4.98 -0.74
CA TYR A 106 26.67 -4.90 0.71
C TYR A 106 26.30 -3.49 1.16
N SER A 107 25.78 -3.35 2.37
CA SER A 107 25.38 -2.07 2.95
C SER A 107 25.78 -1.96 4.41
N SER A 108 25.82 -0.73 4.92
CA SER A 108 26.13 -0.42 6.32
C SER A 108 24.98 -0.68 7.30
N LEU A 109 24.04 -1.57 6.95
CA LEU A 109 22.78 -1.79 7.70
C LEU A 109 22.96 -1.90 9.23
N GLU A 110 23.97 -2.65 9.69
CA GLU A 110 24.33 -2.79 11.11
C GLU A 110 25.83 -2.53 11.31
N TYR A 111 26.40 -1.60 10.54
CA TYR A 111 27.81 -1.24 10.63
C TYR A 111 27.96 0.29 10.68
N ASP A 112 28.56 0.78 11.75
CA ASP A 112 28.88 2.20 11.91
C ASP A 112 30.19 2.51 11.19
N LEU A 113 30.08 3.22 10.07
CA LEU A 113 31.24 3.57 9.22
C LEU A 113 32.20 4.51 9.92
N GLY A 114 31.72 5.42 10.77
CA GLY A 114 32.56 6.37 11.49
C GLY A 114 33.38 5.72 12.62
N ARG A 115 32.79 4.73 13.29
CA ARG A 115 33.42 4.02 14.40
C ARG A 115 34.15 2.76 13.97
N GLY A 116 33.93 2.28 12.73
CA GLY A 116 34.49 1.01 12.25
C GLY A 116 34.01 -0.22 13.04
N ALA A 117 32.78 -0.18 13.59
CA ALA A 117 32.26 -1.16 14.53
C ALA A 117 30.80 -1.51 14.23
N ARG A 118 30.27 -2.52 14.92
CA ARG A 118 28.87 -2.87 14.84
C ARG A 118 27.98 -1.69 15.26
N GLY A 119 27.06 -1.31 14.37
CA GLY A 119 26.00 -0.35 14.59
C GLY A 119 24.64 -0.99 14.81
N SER A 120 23.59 -0.17 14.75
CA SER A 120 22.20 -0.60 14.85
C SER A 120 21.41 -0.17 13.63
N ARG A 121 20.65 -1.10 13.02
CA ARG A 121 19.73 -0.76 11.92
C ARG A 121 18.65 0.25 12.32
N HIS A 122 18.34 0.36 13.61
CA HIS A 122 17.36 1.30 14.15
C HIS A 122 17.83 2.76 14.08
N ALA A 123 19.14 3.01 13.82
CA ALA A 123 19.67 4.36 13.59
C ALA A 123 19.20 4.95 12.25
N HIS A 124 18.98 4.08 11.24
CA HIS A 124 18.46 4.53 9.96
C HIS A 124 17.02 5.00 10.10
N CYS A 125 16.64 6.05 9.39
CA CYS A 125 15.36 6.75 9.44
C CYS A 125 15.03 7.46 10.77
N ARG A 126 15.66 7.07 11.91
CA ARG A 126 15.32 7.62 13.24
C ARG A 126 15.46 9.14 13.27
N ASP A 127 16.61 9.64 12.91
CA ASP A 127 16.91 11.07 13.03
C ASP A 127 16.03 11.92 12.10
N LEU A 128 15.72 11.42 10.89
CA LEU A 128 14.76 12.06 10.00
C LEU A 128 13.33 12.05 10.56
N LEU A 129 12.89 10.94 11.15
CA LEU A 129 11.58 10.86 11.78
C LEU A 129 11.47 11.84 12.96
N VAL A 130 12.48 11.91 13.82
CA VAL A 130 12.55 12.86 14.93
C VAL A 130 12.56 14.31 14.41
N GLU A 131 13.38 14.61 13.39
CA GLU A 131 13.45 15.93 12.76
C GLU A 131 12.09 16.39 12.21
N LEU A 132 11.42 15.51 11.45
CA LEU A 132 10.19 15.84 10.72
C LEU A 132 8.95 15.90 11.62
N THR A 133 8.94 15.17 12.72
CA THR A 133 7.72 15.00 13.53
C THR A 133 7.80 15.66 14.92
N GLY A 134 9.02 15.98 15.38
CA GLY A 134 9.24 16.48 16.73
C GLY A 134 9.11 15.41 17.83
N ALA A 135 8.95 14.13 17.47
CA ALA A 135 8.91 13.04 18.44
C ALA A 135 10.28 12.85 19.11
N PRO A 136 10.34 12.47 20.41
CA PRO A 136 11.61 12.26 21.13
C PRO A 136 12.45 11.10 20.57
N ASP A 137 11.79 10.01 20.10
CA ASP A 137 12.47 8.84 19.54
C ASP A 137 11.59 8.12 18.51
N ALA A 138 12.20 7.26 17.71
CA ALA A 138 11.53 6.52 16.64
C ALA A 138 12.07 5.09 16.48
N LEU A 139 11.21 4.20 15.97
CA LEU A 139 11.54 2.83 15.59
C LEU A 139 10.78 2.45 14.31
N VAL A 140 11.46 1.76 13.39
CA VAL A 140 10.86 1.25 12.16
C VAL A 140 10.81 -0.27 12.17
N VAL A 141 9.64 -0.81 11.86
CA VAL A 141 9.35 -2.26 11.70
C VAL A 141 8.77 -2.54 10.32
N ASN A 142 8.49 -3.80 10.00
CA ASN A 142 8.15 -4.24 8.64
C ASN A 142 6.74 -3.81 8.15
N ASN A 143 5.79 -3.52 9.04
CA ASN A 143 4.46 -2.97 8.70
C ASN A 143 3.73 -2.40 9.93
N ALA A 144 2.65 -1.63 9.72
CA ALA A 144 1.90 -0.99 10.80
C ALA A 144 1.23 -2.00 11.76
N ALA A 145 0.74 -3.13 11.27
CA ALA A 145 0.16 -4.17 12.12
C ALA A 145 1.20 -4.70 13.13
N ALA A 146 2.43 -4.87 12.68
CA ALA A 146 3.55 -5.25 13.53
C ALA A 146 3.92 -4.13 14.53
N ALA A 147 3.80 -2.86 14.13
CA ALA A 147 4.02 -1.72 15.03
C ALA A 147 3.01 -1.71 16.18
N VAL A 148 1.73 -1.88 15.88
CA VAL A 148 0.66 -1.98 16.89
C VAL A 148 0.86 -3.20 17.79
N LEU A 149 1.13 -4.38 17.21
CA LEU A 149 1.40 -5.60 17.98
C LEU A 149 2.58 -5.42 18.93
N LEU A 150 3.68 -4.83 18.46
CA LEU A 150 4.87 -4.58 19.24
C LEU A 150 4.59 -3.58 20.37
N GLY A 151 3.91 -2.47 20.09
CA GLY A 151 3.53 -1.47 21.09
C GLY A 151 2.66 -2.06 22.20
N LEU A 152 1.63 -2.82 21.83
CA LEU A 152 0.76 -3.52 22.77
C LEU A 152 1.52 -4.57 23.59
N SER A 153 2.41 -5.36 22.95
CA SER A 153 3.22 -6.35 23.65
C SER A 153 4.17 -5.70 24.65
N ALA A 154 4.86 -4.63 24.24
CA ALA A 154 5.86 -3.99 25.06
C ALA A 154 5.26 -3.23 26.26
N LEU A 155 4.08 -2.62 26.08
CA LEU A 155 3.48 -1.73 27.08
C LEU A 155 2.31 -2.34 27.88
N ALA A 156 1.60 -3.33 27.33
CA ALA A 156 0.36 -3.83 27.91
C ALA A 156 0.31 -5.34 28.21
N ARG A 157 1.34 -6.10 27.89
CA ARG A 157 1.35 -7.55 28.13
C ARG A 157 1.04 -7.91 29.58
N GLY A 158 0.08 -8.83 29.77
CA GLY A 158 -0.34 -9.32 31.07
C GLY A 158 -1.24 -8.37 31.86
N GLY A 159 -1.68 -7.24 31.27
CA GLY A 159 -2.63 -6.31 31.88
C GLY A 159 -3.66 -5.82 30.87
N ALA A 160 -4.53 -4.93 31.32
CA ALA A 160 -5.62 -4.40 30.52
C ALA A 160 -5.17 -3.24 29.61
N ALA A 161 -5.60 -3.30 28.34
CA ALA A 161 -5.56 -2.19 27.41
C ALA A 161 -6.99 -1.70 27.16
N VAL A 162 -7.26 -0.44 27.53
CA VAL A 162 -8.59 0.16 27.48
C VAL A 162 -8.75 0.92 26.17
N VAL A 163 -9.81 0.60 25.41
CA VAL A 163 -10.07 1.17 24.08
C VAL A 163 -11.56 1.45 23.87
N SER A 164 -11.88 2.50 23.10
CA SER A 164 -13.28 2.76 22.70
C SER A 164 -13.84 1.62 21.86
N ARG A 165 -15.07 1.18 22.16
CA ARG A 165 -15.79 0.19 21.33
C ARG A 165 -15.95 0.65 19.90
N GLY A 166 -16.13 1.94 19.64
CA GLY A 166 -16.19 2.53 18.30
C GLY A 166 -14.88 2.52 17.54
N GLU A 167 -13.75 2.18 18.18
CA GLU A 167 -12.41 2.11 17.61
C GLU A 167 -11.89 0.67 17.41
N LEU A 168 -12.75 -0.35 17.65
CA LEU A 168 -12.43 -1.74 17.37
C LEU A 168 -12.57 -2.04 15.87
N VAL A 169 -11.65 -1.51 15.10
CA VAL A 169 -11.69 -1.54 13.64
C VAL A 169 -11.18 -2.84 13.05
N GLU A 170 -11.69 -3.19 11.86
CA GLU A 170 -11.09 -4.16 10.94
C GLU A 170 -10.58 -3.43 9.71
N ILE A 171 -9.32 -3.64 9.34
CA ILE A 171 -8.66 -3.01 8.20
C ILE A 171 -8.08 -4.09 7.29
N GLY A 172 -8.34 -3.98 5.98
CA GLY A 172 -7.63 -4.68 4.91
C GLY A 172 -7.43 -6.19 5.07
N GLY A 173 -8.51 -6.98 5.08
CA GLY A 173 -8.41 -8.43 4.94
C GLY A 173 -7.98 -9.19 6.19
N ALA A 174 -8.60 -8.88 7.34
CA ALA A 174 -8.49 -9.57 8.63
C ALA A 174 -7.52 -8.97 9.68
N PHE A 175 -7.03 -7.74 9.50
CA PHE A 175 -6.41 -7.02 10.62
C PHE A 175 -7.52 -6.47 11.53
N ARG A 176 -7.74 -7.10 12.66
CA ARG A 176 -8.71 -6.71 13.68
C ARG A 176 -8.01 -6.31 14.96
N ILE A 177 -8.32 -5.15 15.49
CA ILE A 177 -7.73 -4.67 16.75
C ILE A 177 -7.90 -5.68 17.90
N PRO A 178 -9.09 -6.27 18.12
CA PRO A 178 -9.24 -7.29 19.17
C PRO A 178 -8.32 -8.51 19.00
N ASP A 179 -8.14 -8.99 17.77
CA ASP A 179 -7.30 -10.15 17.50
C ASP A 179 -5.81 -9.85 17.73
N ILE A 180 -5.37 -8.64 17.39
CA ILE A 180 -4.00 -8.17 17.63
C ILE A 180 -3.76 -7.99 19.12
N MET A 181 -4.72 -7.41 19.86
CA MET A 181 -4.62 -7.28 21.31
C MET A 181 -4.50 -8.65 21.98
N ALA A 182 -5.34 -9.61 21.62
CA ALA A 182 -5.24 -10.98 22.14
C ALA A 182 -3.87 -11.62 21.87
N ARG A 183 -3.29 -11.38 20.67
CA ARG A 183 -1.96 -11.91 20.29
C ARG A 183 -0.82 -11.22 21.00
N SER A 184 -0.97 -9.95 21.39
CA SER A 184 0.06 -9.22 22.15
C SER A 184 0.18 -9.68 23.60
N GLY A 185 -0.83 -10.39 24.11
CA GLY A 185 -0.94 -10.76 25.51
C GLY A 185 -1.59 -9.68 26.38
N ALA A 186 -2.10 -8.61 25.80
CA ALA A 186 -2.92 -7.60 26.49
C ALA A 186 -4.37 -8.08 26.60
N GLN A 187 -5.03 -7.71 27.69
CA GLN A 187 -6.46 -7.96 27.90
C GLN A 187 -7.27 -6.78 27.33
N LEU A 188 -8.21 -7.07 26.44
CA LEU A 188 -9.09 -6.06 25.88
C LEU A 188 -10.11 -5.61 26.93
N VAL A 189 -10.17 -4.29 27.18
CA VAL A 189 -11.24 -3.64 27.96
C VAL A 189 -11.90 -2.58 27.09
N GLU A 190 -13.14 -2.86 26.68
CA GLU A 190 -13.94 -1.98 25.83
C GLU A 190 -14.68 -0.94 26.66
N VAL A 191 -14.70 0.32 26.20
CA VAL A 191 -15.46 1.40 26.85
C VAL A 191 -16.40 2.10 25.89
N GLY A 192 -17.44 2.72 26.43
CA GLY A 192 -18.47 3.42 25.67
C GLY A 192 -19.34 2.51 24.82
N THR A 193 -19.86 3.07 23.74
CA THR A 193 -20.72 2.39 22.77
C THR A 193 -20.15 2.50 21.36
N THR A 194 -20.78 1.88 20.36
CA THR A 194 -20.33 1.89 18.97
C THR A 194 -20.12 3.31 18.42
N ASN A 195 -20.99 4.25 18.78
CA ASN A 195 -21.02 5.60 18.23
C ASN A 195 -20.69 6.70 19.25
N ARG A 196 -20.61 6.40 20.54
CA ARG A 196 -20.38 7.39 21.58
C ARG A 196 -19.48 6.84 22.68
N THR A 197 -18.38 7.55 22.92
CA THR A 197 -17.48 7.29 24.04
C THR A 197 -17.12 8.65 24.67
N HIS A 198 -17.15 8.70 26.01
CA HIS A 198 -16.88 9.89 26.79
C HIS A 198 -15.72 9.65 27.75
N PRO A 199 -15.01 10.69 28.25
CA PRO A 199 -13.91 10.55 29.21
C PRO A 199 -14.25 9.71 30.43
N LYS A 200 -15.47 9.88 30.99
CA LYS A 200 -15.96 9.13 32.14
C LYS A 200 -16.01 7.61 31.91
N ASP A 201 -16.17 7.18 30.65
CA ASP A 201 -16.21 5.75 30.31
C ASP A 201 -14.83 5.12 30.47
N TYR A 202 -13.78 5.85 30.07
CA TYR A 202 -12.39 5.47 30.31
C TYR A 202 -12.04 5.53 31.80
N GLU A 203 -12.42 6.61 32.51
CA GLU A 203 -12.16 6.78 33.95
C GLU A 203 -12.74 5.62 34.77
N ALA A 204 -13.96 5.19 34.46
CA ALA A 204 -14.64 4.11 35.14
C ALA A 204 -14.00 2.73 34.87
N ALA A 205 -13.34 2.56 33.73
CA ALA A 205 -12.71 1.30 33.34
C ALA A 205 -11.25 1.17 33.83
N LEU A 206 -10.62 2.26 34.26
CA LEU A 206 -9.26 2.23 34.76
C LEU A 206 -9.18 1.56 36.13
N THR A 207 -8.39 0.51 36.22
CA THR A 207 -8.11 -0.29 37.42
C THR A 207 -6.59 -0.38 37.66
N PRO A 208 -6.12 -0.92 38.78
CA PRO A 208 -4.69 -1.18 39.00
C PRO A 208 -4.08 -2.13 37.96
N ASP A 209 -4.89 -2.95 37.28
CA ASP A 209 -4.44 -3.85 36.21
C ASP A 209 -4.35 -3.18 34.82
N SER A 210 -4.82 -1.94 34.70
CA SER A 210 -4.74 -1.17 33.46
C SER A 210 -3.28 -0.81 33.16
N ARG A 211 -2.82 -1.21 31.98
CA ARG A 211 -1.44 -1.00 31.50
C ARG A 211 -1.34 -0.04 30.34
N LEU A 212 -2.45 0.21 29.62
CA LEU A 212 -2.44 1.04 28.43
C LEU A 212 -3.81 1.66 28.18
N LEU A 213 -3.85 2.94 27.81
CA LEU A 213 -4.97 3.50 27.04
C LEU A 213 -4.63 3.42 25.55
N LEU A 214 -5.58 2.96 24.74
CA LEU A 214 -5.43 2.84 23.29
C LEU A 214 -6.46 3.72 22.59
N LYS A 215 -6.00 4.51 21.61
CA LYS A 215 -6.85 5.15 20.63
C LYS A 215 -6.49 4.65 19.24
N VAL A 216 -7.51 4.33 18.43
CA VAL A 216 -7.32 3.91 17.04
C VAL A 216 -8.11 4.83 16.13
N HIS A 217 -7.43 5.49 15.21
CA HIS A 217 -8.08 6.32 14.21
C HIS A 217 -8.88 5.46 13.22
N ARG A 218 -10.13 5.85 12.96
CA ARG A 218 -11.02 5.17 12.01
C ARG A 218 -10.70 5.58 10.57
N SER A 219 -9.60 5.07 10.05
CA SER A 219 -9.05 5.48 8.74
C SER A 219 -9.79 4.91 7.52
N ASN A 220 -10.71 3.93 7.70
CA ASN A 220 -11.37 3.22 6.60
C ASN A 220 -12.90 3.33 6.58
N PHE A 221 -13.51 3.96 7.58
CA PHE A 221 -14.95 4.26 7.63
C PHE A 221 -15.23 5.50 8.46
N GLN A 222 -16.43 6.06 8.29
CA GLN A 222 -16.93 7.18 9.08
C GLN A 222 -18.16 6.77 9.87
N VAL A 223 -18.30 7.30 11.09
CA VAL A 223 -19.52 7.23 11.88
C VAL A 223 -20.17 8.60 11.88
N THR A 224 -21.40 8.69 11.40
CA THR A 224 -22.14 9.96 11.27
C THR A 224 -23.40 9.96 12.13
N GLY A 225 -23.91 11.14 12.45
CA GLY A 225 -25.11 11.32 13.27
C GLY A 225 -24.80 11.62 14.74
N PHE A 226 -25.46 10.96 15.66
CA PHE A 226 -25.25 11.14 17.12
C PHE A 226 -23.96 10.44 17.55
N THR A 227 -22.82 11.07 17.37
CA THR A 227 -21.50 10.55 17.69
C THR A 227 -20.83 11.36 18.79
N ALA A 228 -19.90 10.74 19.53
CA ALA A 228 -18.97 11.41 20.45
C ALA A 228 -17.68 10.60 20.55
N ASP A 229 -16.57 11.28 20.37
CA ASP A 229 -15.22 10.72 20.52
C ASP A 229 -14.45 11.50 21.58
N VAL A 230 -13.51 10.86 22.24
CA VAL A 230 -12.59 11.54 23.15
C VAL A 230 -11.35 11.98 22.35
N PRO A 231 -11.00 13.29 22.36
CA PRO A 231 -9.80 13.78 21.72
C PRO A 231 -8.54 13.13 22.27
N ALA A 232 -7.52 12.94 21.42
CA ALA A 232 -6.27 12.27 21.81
C ALA A 232 -5.57 13.00 22.99
N ALA A 233 -5.55 14.33 22.98
CA ALA A 233 -4.95 15.11 24.06
C ALA A 233 -5.66 14.92 25.42
N GLU A 234 -6.98 14.75 25.42
CA GLU A 234 -7.75 14.47 26.63
C GLU A 234 -7.47 13.05 27.17
N LEU A 235 -7.32 12.06 26.25
CA LEU A 235 -6.91 10.71 26.62
C LEU A 235 -5.47 10.67 27.16
N ALA A 236 -4.54 11.42 26.56
CA ALA A 236 -3.18 11.53 27.06
C ALA A 236 -3.17 12.10 28.50
N ALA A 237 -3.90 13.20 28.74
CA ALA A 237 -4.01 13.78 30.08
C ALA A 237 -4.60 12.80 31.10
N LEU A 238 -5.64 12.06 30.74
CA LEU A 238 -6.26 11.03 31.58
C LEU A 238 -5.28 9.89 31.89
N ALA A 239 -4.57 9.40 30.87
CA ALA A 239 -3.59 8.33 31.00
C ALA A 239 -2.46 8.73 31.96
N HIS A 240 -1.87 9.90 31.74
CA HIS A 240 -0.78 10.41 32.57
C HIS A 240 -1.19 10.66 34.01
N ALA A 241 -2.42 11.16 34.25
CA ALA A 241 -2.95 11.34 35.62
C ALA A 241 -3.07 10.01 36.40
N ARG A 242 -3.08 8.88 35.69
CA ARG A 242 -3.17 7.52 36.26
C ARG A 242 -1.85 6.74 36.12
N ASN A 243 -0.79 7.36 35.61
CA ASN A 243 0.52 6.76 35.33
C ASN A 243 0.38 5.53 34.38
N VAL A 244 -0.53 5.59 33.40
CA VAL A 244 -0.75 4.60 32.37
C VAL A 244 -0.27 5.18 31.04
N PRO A 245 0.54 4.49 30.24
CA PRO A 245 0.93 4.98 28.92
C PRO A 245 -0.27 5.04 27.95
N PHE A 246 -0.17 5.96 26.98
CA PHE A 246 -1.16 6.15 25.93
C PHE A 246 -0.56 5.82 24.56
N LEU A 247 -1.17 4.87 23.85
CA LEU A 247 -0.84 4.53 22.46
C LEU A 247 -1.91 5.10 21.52
N TYR A 248 -1.46 5.82 20.50
CA TYR A 248 -2.32 6.33 19.44
C TYR A 248 -1.94 5.72 18.08
N ASP A 249 -2.79 4.83 17.53
CA ASP A 249 -2.66 4.32 16.17
C ASP A 249 -3.37 5.25 15.19
N VAL A 250 -2.60 6.06 14.46
CA VAL A 250 -3.12 6.97 13.42
C VAL A 250 -3.24 6.31 12.05
N GLY A 251 -2.56 5.22 11.82
CA GLY A 251 -2.71 4.35 10.67
C GLY A 251 -2.19 4.87 9.34
N SER A 252 -2.51 6.09 8.92
CA SER A 252 -2.27 6.60 7.55
C SER A 252 -0.90 7.21 7.29
N GLY A 253 -0.24 7.75 8.31
CA GLY A 253 1.09 8.36 8.20
C GLY A 253 1.11 9.69 7.45
N LEU A 254 0.11 10.55 7.66
CA LEU A 254 0.05 11.88 7.07
C LEU A 254 1.07 12.81 7.75
N LEU A 255 2.12 13.21 7.01
CA LEU A 255 3.15 14.14 7.52
C LEU A 255 2.88 15.60 7.19
N LEU A 256 2.10 15.88 6.13
CA LEU A 256 1.76 17.24 5.69
C LEU A 256 0.26 17.50 5.87
N ASP A 257 -0.10 18.68 6.31
CA ASP A 257 -1.49 19.12 6.32
C ASP A 257 -2.00 19.28 4.88
N LEU A 258 -3.03 18.50 4.51
CA LEU A 258 -3.66 18.55 3.19
C LEU A 258 -4.97 19.36 3.18
N THR A 259 -5.31 20.05 4.26
CA THR A 259 -6.46 20.96 4.36
C THR A 259 -6.52 22.02 3.23
N PRO A 260 -5.38 22.62 2.79
CA PRO A 260 -5.38 23.56 1.66
C PRO A 260 -5.90 22.97 0.34
N TRP A 261 -5.88 21.64 0.19
CA TRP A 261 -6.43 20.93 -0.97
C TRP A 261 -7.81 20.31 -0.71
N GLY A 262 -8.47 20.71 0.41
CA GLY A 262 -9.82 20.27 0.77
C GLY A 262 -9.90 18.89 1.41
N LEU A 263 -8.77 18.30 1.79
CA LEU A 263 -8.70 17.02 2.48
C LEU A 263 -8.58 17.24 4.00
N THR A 264 -9.67 16.99 4.72
CA THR A 264 -9.79 17.25 6.17
C THR A 264 -10.22 15.99 6.93
N GLY A 265 -9.95 15.97 8.24
CA GLY A 265 -10.42 14.91 9.14
C GLY A 265 -9.47 13.72 9.30
N GLU A 266 -8.33 13.71 8.62
CA GLU A 266 -7.24 12.77 8.86
C GLU A 266 -6.20 13.43 9.77
N PRO A 267 -5.83 12.85 10.91
CA PRO A 267 -4.84 13.44 11.81
C PRO A 267 -3.45 13.40 11.17
N THR A 268 -2.73 14.50 11.28
CA THR A 268 -1.30 14.50 10.95
C THR A 268 -0.49 13.81 12.04
N VAL A 269 0.69 13.30 11.68
CA VAL A 269 1.61 12.70 12.65
C VAL A 269 2.08 13.75 13.67
N ALA A 270 2.28 15.02 13.24
CA ALA A 270 2.64 16.11 14.13
C ALA A 270 1.55 16.41 15.17
N GLU A 271 0.27 16.40 14.78
CA GLU A 271 -0.86 16.53 15.72
C GLU A 271 -0.91 15.37 16.71
N ALA A 272 -0.64 14.14 16.24
CA ALA A 272 -0.57 12.98 17.13
C ALA A 272 0.58 13.10 18.15
N VAL A 273 1.74 13.59 17.76
CA VAL A 273 2.86 13.88 18.67
C VAL A 273 2.47 14.96 19.66
N ALA A 274 1.89 16.07 19.19
CA ALA A 274 1.44 17.18 20.01
C ALA A 274 0.32 16.80 21.00
N SER A 275 -0.42 15.71 20.74
CA SER A 275 -1.46 15.23 21.66
C SER A 275 -0.90 14.69 22.98
N GLY A 276 0.40 14.43 23.05
CA GLY A 276 1.06 13.87 24.25
C GLY A 276 0.98 12.34 24.31
N ALA A 277 0.70 11.65 23.22
CA ALA A 277 0.75 10.19 23.19
C ALA A 277 2.16 9.67 23.48
N ASP A 278 2.28 8.67 24.35
CA ASP A 278 3.55 8.03 24.69
C ASP A 278 4.11 7.17 23.55
N LEU A 279 3.21 6.60 22.75
CA LEU A 279 3.54 5.83 21.56
C LEU A 279 2.52 6.10 20.45
N ILE A 280 3.01 6.34 19.23
CA ILE A 280 2.21 6.59 18.04
C ILE A 280 2.61 5.56 16.98
N THR A 281 1.63 4.99 16.27
CA THR A 281 1.90 4.01 15.21
C THR A 281 1.24 4.40 13.90
N PHE A 282 1.92 4.15 12.76
CA PHE A 282 1.38 4.38 11.42
C PHE A 282 2.11 3.61 10.32
N SER A 283 1.54 3.63 9.11
CA SER A 283 2.05 2.97 7.90
C SER A 283 2.98 3.87 7.09
N GLY A 284 4.05 3.29 6.54
CA GLY A 284 4.91 3.96 5.56
C GLY A 284 4.35 3.99 4.14
N ASP A 285 3.49 3.03 3.76
CA ASP A 285 3.02 2.79 2.39
C ASP A 285 1.63 3.36 2.08
N LYS A 286 1.16 4.29 2.90
CA LYS A 286 -0.09 5.02 2.68
C LYS A 286 0.21 6.50 2.35
N LEU A 287 -0.32 7.47 3.14
CA LEU A 287 -0.15 8.90 2.89
C LEU A 287 1.30 9.38 2.97
N LEU A 288 2.14 8.70 3.76
CA LEU A 288 3.58 8.97 3.76
C LEU A 288 4.22 8.74 2.37
N GLY A 289 3.67 7.82 1.55
CA GLY A 289 4.15 7.59 0.19
C GLY A 289 5.47 6.83 0.08
N GLY A 290 5.89 6.16 1.15
CA GLY A 290 7.09 5.33 1.22
C GLY A 290 6.82 3.85 0.96
N PRO A 291 7.82 2.99 1.19
CA PRO A 291 7.66 1.54 1.16
C PRO A 291 6.81 1.05 2.33
N GLN A 292 6.33 -0.21 2.25
CA GLN A 292 5.67 -0.84 3.36
C GLN A 292 6.59 -0.85 4.58
N ALA A 293 6.15 -0.17 5.64
CA ALA A 293 6.81 -0.08 6.94
C ALA A 293 5.77 0.19 8.02
N GLY A 294 6.07 -0.19 9.24
CA GLY A 294 5.41 0.30 10.45
C GLY A 294 6.34 1.26 11.17
N ILE A 295 5.85 2.45 11.45
CA ILE A 295 6.61 3.46 12.18
C ILE A 295 6.03 3.57 13.59
N LEU A 296 6.92 3.57 14.58
CA LEU A 296 6.60 3.89 15.98
C LEU A 296 7.36 5.17 16.33
N LEU A 297 6.64 6.15 16.84
CA LEU A 297 7.19 7.38 17.40
C LEU A 297 6.76 7.51 18.85
N GLY A 298 7.55 8.15 19.69
CA GLY A 298 7.09 8.41 21.05
C GLY A 298 8.19 8.74 22.02
N SER A 299 7.89 8.60 23.32
CA SER A 299 8.85 8.81 24.38
C SER A 299 10.02 7.83 24.28
N GLU A 300 11.21 8.27 24.71
CA GLU A 300 12.39 7.39 24.73
C GLU A 300 12.13 6.11 25.53
N ALA A 301 11.36 6.19 26.62
CA ALA A 301 11.00 5.03 27.43
C ALA A 301 10.11 4.02 26.69
N ALA A 302 9.08 4.49 25.98
CA ALA A 302 8.18 3.63 25.20
C ALA A 302 8.91 2.98 24.03
N ILE A 303 9.73 3.74 23.31
CA ILE A 303 10.53 3.21 22.18
C ILE A 303 11.61 2.26 22.68
N ALA A 304 12.25 2.51 23.82
CA ALA A 304 13.21 1.58 24.43
C ALA A 304 12.54 0.25 24.83
N ALA A 305 11.34 0.31 25.42
CA ALA A 305 10.55 -0.88 25.73
C ALA A 305 10.21 -1.68 24.48
N CYS A 306 9.78 -1.03 23.40
CA CYS A 306 9.54 -1.68 22.11
C CYS A 306 10.81 -2.35 21.54
N ARG A 307 11.97 -1.68 21.60
CA ARG A 307 13.25 -2.25 21.14
C ARG A 307 13.69 -3.47 21.95
N ALA A 308 13.37 -3.50 23.23
CA ALA A 308 13.75 -4.59 24.14
C ALA A 308 12.82 -5.82 23.99
N ASP A 309 11.62 -5.66 23.47
CA ASP A 309 10.68 -6.77 23.29
C ASP A 309 11.21 -7.75 22.23
N PRO A 310 11.19 -9.08 22.47
CA PRO A 310 11.63 -10.08 21.49
C PRO A 310 10.92 -10.00 20.13
N ILE A 311 9.68 -9.53 20.08
CA ILE A 311 8.91 -9.32 18.84
C ILE A 311 9.62 -8.35 17.92
N ALA A 312 10.33 -7.32 18.45
CA ALA A 312 11.05 -6.34 17.64
C ALA A 312 12.03 -7.01 16.65
N ARG A 313 12.67 -8.13 17.07
CA ARG A 313 13.56 -8.88 16.19
C ARG A 313 12.79 -9.61 15.08
N ALA A 314 11.62 -10.15 15.37
CA ALA A 314 10.79 -10.88 14.39
C ALA A 314 10.19 -9.96 13.33
N VAL A 315 9.88 -8.70 13.70
CA VAL A 315 9.20 -7.72 12.83
C VAL A 315 10.14 -6.64 12.30
N ARG A 316 11.45 -6.80 12.42
CA ARG A 316 12.42 -5.78 11.98
C ARG A 316 12.35 -5.53 10.48
N ALA A 317 12.48 -4.25 10.08
CA ALA A 317 12.57 -3.86 8.69
C ALA A 317 13.89 -4.36 8.04
N ASP A 318 13.84 -4.70 6.76
CA ASP A 318 15.01 -5.06 5.95
C ASP A 318 15.73 -3.81 5.39
N LYS A 319 16.89 -4.04 4.74
CA LYS A 319 17.71 -2.95 4.20
C LYS A 319 17.02 -2.15 3.07
N LEU A 320 16.16 -2.80 2.28
CA LEU A 320 15.49 -2.16 1.17
C LEU A 320 14.38 -1.24 1.69
N THR A 321 13.58 -1.73 2.63
CA THR A 321 12.57 -0.94 3.32
C THR A 321 13.19 0.32 3.95
N LEU A 322 14.31 0.17 4.69
CA LEU A 322 14.95 1.32 5.34
C LEU A 322 15.51 2.32 4.33
N ALA A 323 16.19 1.87 3.26
CA ALA A 323 16.73 2.76 2.24
C ALA A 323 15.64 3.54 1.49
N GLY A 324 14.56 2.86 1.10
CA GLY A 324 13.43 3.50 0.43
C GLY A 324 12.68 4.48 1.35
N LEU A 325 12.51 4.12 2.63
CA LEU A 325 11.86 4.98 3.61
C LEU A 325 12.71 6.22 3.91
N GLU A 326 14.01 6.06 4.16
CA GLU A 326 14.93 7.17 4.41
C GLU A 326 14.93 8.18 3.27
N ALA A 327 15.03 7.69 2.02
CA ALA A 327 14.98 8.56 0.84
C ALA A 327 13.62 9.25 0.67
N THR A 328 12.52 8.60 1.01
CA THR A 328 11.18 9.22 1.02
C THR A 328 11.07 10.30 2.09
N LEU A 329 11.50 10.01 3.32
CA LEU A 329 11.48 10.97 4.44
C LEU A 329 12.32 12.21 4.14
N ALA A 330 13.48 12.04 3.48
CA ALA A 330 14.34 13.17 3.12
C ALA A 330 13.64 14.21 2.23
N LEU A 331 12.66 13.80 1.40
CA LEU A 331 11.89 14.71 0.55
C LEU A 331 10.97 15.63 1.37
N TYR A 332 10.52 15.20 2.56
CA TYR A 332 9.64 15.98 3.41
C TYR A 332 10.31 17.17 4.11
N ARG A 333 11.64 17.31 4.03
CA ARG A 333 12.35 18.52 4.49
C ARG A 333 11.92 19.76 3.73
N ASP A 334 11.40 19.58 2.52
CA ASP A 334 10.79 20.62 1.69
C ASP A 334 9.39 20.15 1.28
N PRO A 335 8.30 20.74 1.83
CA PRO A 335 6.93 20.36 1.53
C PRO A 335 6.57 20.44 0.03
N ASP A 336 7.09 21.44 -0.70
CA ASP A 336 6.82 21.60 -2.12
C ASP A 336 7.51 20.49 -2.94
N VAL A 337 8.72 20.09 -2.55
CA VAL A 337 9.42 18.93 -3.12
C VAL A 337 8.65 17.65 -2.81
N ALA A 338 8.19 17.47 -1.58
CA ALA A 338 7.40 16.29 -1.21
C ALA A 338 6.11 16.17 -2.05
N CYS A 339 5.34 17.25 -2.18
CA CYS A 339 4.13 17.29 -3.01
C CYS A 339 4.40 17.00 -4.48
N ARG A 340 5.56 17.40 -5.01
CA ARG A 340 5.93 17.19 -6.41
C ARG A 340 6.48 15.78 -6.67
N GLU A 341 7.37 15.28 -5.81
CA GLU A 341 8.16 14.07 -6.04
C GLU A 341 7.53 12.79 -5.49
N ILE A 342 6.72 12.88 -4.41
CA ILE A 342 6.04 11.72 -3.83
C ILE A 342 4.73 11.50 -4.60
N PRO A 343 4.57 10.38 -5.34
CA PRO A 343 3.44 10.20 -6.26
C PRO A 343 2.08 10.31 -5.58
N VAL A 344 1.93 9.79 -4.36
CA VAL A 344 0.67 9.89 -3.60
C VAL A 344 0.32 11.35 -3.32
N LEU A 345 1.26 12.12 -2.78
CA LEU A 345 1.04 13.54 -2.48
C LEU A 345 0.74 14.32 -3.76
N ARG A 346 1.52 14.09 -4.82
CA ARG A 346 1.26 14.73 -6.12
C ARG A 346 -0.16 14.47 -6.60
N MET A 347 -0.64 13.22 -6.57
CA MET A 347 -2.00 12.88 -6.99
C MET A 347 -3.08 13.56 -6.14
N LEU A 348 -2.81 13.76 -4.83
CA LEU A 348 -3.75 14.38 -3.90
C LEU A 348 -3.76 15.92 -4.01
N THR A 349 -2.62 16.53 -4.32
CA THR A 349 -2.44 17.99 -4.35
C THR A 349 -2.51 18.60 -5.74
N GLU A 350 -2.56 17.77 -6.78
CA GLU A 350 -2.60 18.20 -8.17
C GLU A 350 -3.87 18.99 -8.50
N ASN A 351 -3.71 20.10 -9.22
CA ASN A 351 -4.84 20.90 -9.65
C ASN A 351 -5.69 20.21 -10.75
N LEU A 352 -6.95 20.59 -10.82
CA LEU A 352 -7.92 19.95 -11.73
C LEU A 352 -7.59 20.20 -13.21
N GLU A 353 -6.90 21.29 -13.53
CA GLU A 353 -6.52 21.64 -14.91
C GLU A 353 -5.43 20.71 -15.45
N ASP A 354 -4.46 20.30 -14.58
CA ASP A 354 -3.42 19.34 -14.95
C ASP A 354 -4.01 17.94 -15.21
N VAL A 355 -4.99 17.54 -14.40
CA VAL A 355 -5.74 16.29 -14.62
C VAL A 355 -6.50 16.36 -15.93
N LYS A 356 -7.15 17.52 -16.24
CA LYS A 356 -7.87 17.73 -17.49
C LYS A 356 -6.96 17.64 -18.70
N ARG A 357 -5.80 18.29 -18.66
CA ARG A 357 -4.82 18.21 -19.76
C ARG A 357 -4.41 16.77 -20.07
N ARG A 358 -4.24 15.91 -19.03
CA ARG A 358 -3.98 14.49 -19.25
C ARG A 358 -5.17 13.73 -19.81
N ALA A 359 -6.39 14.08 -19.38
CA ALA A 359 -7.61 13.51 -19.97
C ALA A 359 -7.72 13.85 -21.47
N ASP A 360 -7.50 15.13 -21.81
CA ASP A 360 -7.53 15.59 -23.20
C ASP A 360 -6.45 14.89 -24.04
N ALA A 361 -5.22 14.80 -23.54
CA ALA A 361 -4.11 14.09 -24.22
C ALA A 361 -4.44 12.60 -24.47
N LEU A 362 -5.12 11.94 -23.53
CA LEU A 362 -5.57 10.56 -23.74
C LEU A 362 -6.61 10.47 -24.87
N THR A 363 -7.52 11.47 -25.00
CA THR A 363 -8.55 11.45 -26.04
C THR A 363 -8.00 11.81 -27.43
N GLU A 364 -7.08 12.76 -27.53
CA GLU A 364 -6.45 13.17 -28.77
C GLU A 364 -5.68 12.02 -29.45
N GLY A 365 -5.10 11.12 -28.65
CA GLY A 365 -4.33 9.96 -29.14
C GLY A 365 -5.17 8.75 -29.50
N VAL A 366 -6.51 8.75 -29.26
CA VAL A 366 -7.38 7.55 -29.39
C VAL A 366 -8.29 7.67 -30.60
N LYS A 367 -8.36 6.60 -31.41
CA LYS A 367 -9.19 6.51 -32.62
C LYS A 367 -10.65 6.23 -32.34
N SER A 368 -10.95 5.61 -31.21
CA SER A 368 -12.31 5.28 -30.78
C SER A 368 -13.08 6.51 -30.28
N THR A 369 -14.40 6.45 -30.27
CA THR A 369 -15.22 7.51 -29.66
C THR A 369 -15.05 7.47 -28.14
N VAL A 370 -14.41 8.50 -27.61
CA VAL A 370 -14.16 8.71 -26.20
C VAL A 370 -14.68 10.08 -25.78
N GLU A 371 -15.04 10.23 -24.52
CA GLU A 371 -15.55 11.50 -23.97
C GLU A 371 -14.79 11.83 -22.68
N VAL A 372 -14.44 13.10 -22.53
CA VAL A 372 -13.95 13.65 -21.26
C VAL A 372 -15.13 14.13 -20.46
N ILE A 373 -15.31 13.62 -19.24
CA ILE A 373 -16.40 13.96 -18.34
C ILE A 373 -15.88 14.32 -16.96
N GLU A 374 -16.61 15.15 -16.24
CA GLU A 374 -16.36 15.38 -14.83
C GLU A 374 -16.64 14.12 -14.00
N GLY A 375 -15.90 13.93 -12.93
CA GLY A 375 -16.05 12.79 -12.04
C GLY A 375 -15.34 12.97 -10.70
N GLU A 376 -15.22 11.87 -9.98
CA GLU A 376 -14.59 11.85 -8.67
C GLU A 376 -13.55 10.71 -8.59
N SER A 377 -12.38 11.05 -8.07
CA SER A 377 -11.37 10.12 -7.60
C SER A 377 -11.52 9.88 -6.09
N GLU A 378 -10.92 8.81 -5.59
CA GLU A 378 -10.91 8.46 -4.18
C GLU A 378 -9.49 8.45 -3.63
N VAL A 379 -9.32 8.84 -2.36
CA VAL A 379 -8.02 8.70 -1.70
C VAL A 379 -7.67 7.23 -1.54
N GLY A 380 -8.61 6.41 -1.10
CA GLY A 380 -8.45 4.96 -1.04
C GLY A 380 -8.31 4.39 0.35
N GLY A 381 -7.95 3.12 0.41
CA GLY A 381 -8.05 2.33 1.62
C GLY A 381 -7.19 2.78 2.80
N GLY A 382 -7.84 3.11 3.90
CA GLY A 382 -7.19 3.42 5.17
C GLY A 382 -6.65 4.84 5.27
N SER A 383 -7.31 5.81 4.59
CA SER A 383 -6.93 7.22 4.64
C SER A 383 -8.09 8.08 4.13
N PHE A 384 -8.40 9.19 4.80
CA PHE A 384 -9.46 10.12 4.46
C PHE A 384 -10.78 9.43 4.09
N PRO A 385 -11.40 8.66 5.00
CA PRO A 385 -12.58 7.86 4.68
C PRO A 385 -13.70 8.74 4.14
N GLY A 386 -14.28 8.34 2.99
CA GLY A 386 -15.36 9.08 2.33
C GLY A 386 -14.95 10.34 1.57
N ALA A 387 -13.67 10.76 1.61
CA ALA A 387 -13.22 11.92 0.85
C ALA A 387 -13.23 11.65 -0.66
N LYS A 388 -13.72 12.62 -1.42
CA LYS A 388 -13.77 12.62 -2.87
C LYS A 388 -12.94 13.77 -3.43
N LEU A 389 -12.22 13.50 -4.50
CA LEU A 389 -11.41 14.47 -5.23
C LEU A 389 -12.05 14.70 -6.59
N LYS A 390 -12.38 15.96 -6.92
CA LYS A 390 -12.84 16.29 -8.28
C LYS A 390 -11.79 15.84 -9.30
N THR A 391 -12.23 15.22 -10.39
CA THR A 391 -11.36 14.72 -11.45
C THR A 391 -12.03 14.84 -12.81
N TRP A 392 -11.25 14.55 -13.85
CA TRP A 392 -11.74 14.33 -15.20
C TRP A 392 -11.56 12.87 -15.56
N LEU A 393 -12.58 12.26 -16.14
CA LEU A 393 -12.58 10.86 -16.55
C LEU A 393 -12.62 10.77 -18.07
N VAL A 394 -11.84 9.83 -18.62
CA VAL A 394 -11.99 9.40 -20.01
C VAL A 394 -12.99 8.23 -20.03
N ARG A 395 -14.14 8.44 -20.66
CA ARG A 395 -15.23 7.48 -20.78
C ARG A 395 -15.24 6.83 -22.15
N VAL A 396 -15.24 5.50 -22.17
CA VAL A 396 -15.37 4.70 -23.39
C VAL A 396 -16.63 3.85 -23.30
N SER A 397 -17.47 3.90 -24.36
CA SER A 397 -18.73 3.16 -24.40
C SER A 397 -18.54 1.68 -24.77
N ASP A 398 -17.58 1.01 -24.12
CA ASP A 398 -17.29 -0.40 -24.29
C ASP A 398 -16.93 -1.02 -22.93
N GLU A 399 -17.80 -1.85 -22.37
CA GLU A 399 -17.58 -2.58 -21.13
C GLU A 399 -16.48 -3.64 -21.27
N ARG A 400 -16.35 -4.25 -22.46
CA ARG A 400 -15.35 -5.30 -22.72
C ARG A 400 -13.93 -4.73 -22.76
N LEU A 401 -13.79 -3.44 -23.01
CA LEU A 401 -12.49 -2.77 -23.03
C LEU A 401 -11.72 -2.97 -21.71
N ALA A 402 -12.38 -2.93 -20.56
CA ALA A 402 -11.70 -3.14 -19.27
C ALA A 402 -11.02 -4.52 -19.18
N ALA A 403 -11.61 -5.56 -19.78
CA ALA A 403 -11.01 -6.89 -19.84
C ALA A 403 -9.81 -6.93 -20.81
N ARG A 404 -9.90 -6.25 -21.95
CA ARG A 404 -8.82 -6.11 -22.93
C ARG A 404 -7.64 -5.34 -22.34
N LEU A 405 -7.90 -4.21 -21.66
CA LEU A 405 -6.88 -3.42 -20.98
C LEU A 405 -6.14 -4.21 -19.89
N ARG A 406 -6.83 -5.09 -19.15
CA ARG A 406 -6.17 -5.97 -18.17
C ARG A 406 -5.26 -7.02 -18.81
N ALA A 407 -5.52 -7.39 -20.05
CA ALA A 407 -4.69 -8.35 -20.80
C ALA A 407 -3.52 -7.69 -21.55
N ASN A 408 -3.43 -6.35 -21.53
CA ASN A 408 -2.35 -5.60 -22.16
C ASN A 408 -1.01 -5.78 -21.43
N ASP A 409 0.07 -5.35 -22.03
CA ASP A 409 1.42 -5.31 -21.43
C ASP A 409 2.01 -3.88 -21.52
N PRO A 410 2.13 -3.18 -20.37
CA PRO A 410 1.67 -3.56 -19.02
C PRO A 410 0.13 -3.56 -18.90
N PRO A 411 -0.45 -4.38 -17.99
CA PRO A 411 -1.88 -4.38 -17.71
C PRO A 411 -2.36 -3.01 -17.21
N ILE A 412 -3.54 -2.60 -17.68
CA ILE A 412 -4.18 -1.34 -17.28
C ILE A 412 -5.47 -1.67 -16.53
N ILE A 413 -5.58 -1.15 -15.31
CA ILE A 413 -6.72 -1.37 -14.44
C ILE A 413 -7.63 -0.16 -14.47
N ALA A 414 -8.81 -0.31 -15.06
CA ALA A 414 -9.82 0.74 -15.19
C ALA A 414 -11.09 0.41 -14.39
N ARG A 415 -11.97 1.40 -14.18
CA ARG A 415 -13.30 1.19 -13.58
C ARG A 415 -14.30 0.82 -14.67
N VAL A 416 -15.30 0.02 -14.29
CA VAL A 416 -16.51 -0.20 -15.10
C VAL A 416 -17.71 0.31 -14.31
N ALA A 417 -18.48 1.20 -14.90
CA ALA A 417 -19.71 1.73 -14.33
C ALA A 417 -20.76 1.93 -15.42
N ASN A 418 -21.99 1.45 -15.17
CA ASN A 418 -23.12 1.58 -16.09
C ASN A 418 -22.81 1.09 -17.53
N GLY A 419 -22.13 -0.04 -17.67
CA GLY A 419 -21.76 -0.62 -18.96
C GLY A 419 -20.71 0.16 -19.75
N ARG A 420 -19.91 0.99 -19.08
CA ARG A 420 -18.87 1.84 -19.70
C ARG A 420 -17.56 1.67 -18.95
N THR A 421 -16.46 1.72 -19.70
CA THR A 421 -15.11 1.75 -19.12
C THR A 421 -14.72 3.19 -18.84
N LEU A 422 -14.24 3.45 -17.63
CA LEU A 422 -13.79 4.76 -17.16
C LEU A 422 -12.31 4.69 -16.78
N LEU A 423 -11.52 5.59 -17.35
CA LEU A 423 -10.12 5.78 -16.99
C LEU A 423 -9.98 7.14 -16.29
N ASP A 424 -9.30 7.14 -15.16
CA ASP A 424 -9.02 8.34 -14.37
C ASP A 424 -7.54 8.73 -14.51
N PRO A 425 -7.24 9.83 -15.22
CA PRO A 425 -5.87 10.29 -15.44
C PRO A 425 -5.15 10.71 -14.17
N ARG A 426 -5.85 11.00 -13.07
CA ARG A 426 -5.24 11.35 -11.78
C ARG A 426 -4.26 10.28 -11.31
N THR A 427 -4.62 9.00 -11.47
CA THR A 427 -3.80 7.86 -11.01
C THR A 427 -2.89 7.28 -12.09
N ILE A 428 -2.98 7.77 -13.33
CA ILE A 428 -2.05 7.42 -14.41
C ILE A 428 -0.81 8.31 -14.29
N LEU A 429 0.35 7.71 -14.08
CA LEU A 429 1.60 8.47 -13.99
C LEU A 429 1.95 9.09 -15.36
N PRO A 430 2.54 10.30 -15.43
CA PRO A 430 2.77 11.01 -16.69
C PRO A 430 3.49 10.17 -17.77
N HIS A 431 4.49 9.39 -17.38
CA HIS A 431 5.25 8.52 -18.31
C HIS A 431 4.46 7.28 -18.80
N GLN A 432 3.22 7.07 -18.32
CA GLN A 432 2.37 5.94 -18.70
C GLN A 432 1.32 6.30 -19.75
N ILE A 433 1.12 7.59 -20.03
CA ILE A 433 0.07 8.09 -20.93
C ILE A 433 0.16 7.43 -22.31
N ASP A 434 1.35 7.41 -22.93
CA ASP A 434 1.54 6.82 -24.25
C ASP A 434 1.22 5.31 -24.29
N ALA A 435 1.50 4.60 -23.20
CA ALA A 435 1.16 3.18 -23.10
C ALA A 435 -0.37 2.98 -23.04
N VAL A 436 -1.08 3.86 -22.33
CA VAL A 436 -2.55 3.82 -22.27
C VAL A 436 -3.14 4.15 -23.64
N ILE A 437 -2.65 5.16 -24.33
CA ILE A 437 -3.10 5.52 -25.69
C ILE A 437 -2.94 4.34 -26.66
N ARG A 438 -1.78 3.69 -26.64
CA ARG A 438 -1.56 2.48 -27.50
C ARG A 438 -2.60 1.41 -27.19
N ALA A 439 -2.77 1.05 -25.92
CA ALA A 439 -3.71 0.01 -25.50
C ALA A 439 -5.19 0.32 -25.79
N LEU A 440 -5.55 1.59 -25.92
CA LEU A 440 -6.89 2.02 -26.33
C LEU A 440 -7.09 1.90 -27.84
N ASN A 441 -6.01 1.91 -28.62
CA ASN A 441 -6.06 1.81 -30.09
C ASN A 441 -5.92 0.38 -30.63
N ASP A 442 -5.42 -0.56 -29.81
CA ASP A 442 -5.31 -2.00 -30.11
C ASP A 442 -6.66 -2.71 -29.91
#